data_92d4f4a1577baf89346f680e247d3548
#
_entry.id   92d4f4a1577baf89346f680e247d3548
#
_cell.length_a   1.000
_cell.length_b   1.000
_cell.length_c   1.000
_cell.angle_alpha   90.00
_cell.angle_beta   90.00
_cell.angle_gamma   90.00
#
_symmetry.space_group_name_H-M   'P 1'
#
loop_
_entity.id
_entity.type
_entity.pdbx_description
1 polymer ?
#
loop_
_entity_poly.entity_id
_entity_poly.type
_entity_poly.pdbx_seq_one_letter_code
_entity_poly.pdbx_strand_id
1 'polypeptide(L)'
;CEPLYQWGPGIRDHYLIHHILSGKGYYSVGGKVYALSTGDTFLVYPQTEITYYADEKDPWEYAWVGFNGSDAAIILNATDFSREFPLIHQTPLSESIREHLLGIYEACGNDFMDSVEMTGRLYQTLALFMKHASNNEQYNSSSNYVQKGIAYISANYSYPIHVEDIADYVGVSRSHLYRSFETILGQSPKNYLTQFRLKQACYLLEHSSLSITAVANSVGFDNGLHFSKTFHKLKGISPRDYRLASLNNNTD
;
A
#
# COMPACT_ATOMS: atom_id res chain seq x y z
N CYS A 1 -5.16 -13.61 -25.02
CA CYS A 1 -3.76 -13.38 -25.46
C CYS A 1 -3.47 -14.24 -26.68
N GLU A 2 -2.49 -13.85 -27.50
CA GLU A 2 -1.94 -14.70 -28.54
C GLU A 2 -1.06 -15.80 -27.92
N PRO A 3 -0.91 -16.97 -28.57
CA PRO A 3 0.04 -17.99 -28.15
C PRO A 3 1.44 -17.42 -27.92
N LEU A 4 2.09 -17.81 -26.83
CA LEU A 4 3.43 -17.35 -26.45
C LEU A 4 3.57 -15.84 -26.24
N TYR A 5 2.48 -15.06 -26.23
CA TYR A 5 2.55 -13.65 -25.87
C TYR A 5 3.23 -13.49 -24.50
N GLN A 6 4.27 -12.70 -24.47
CA GLN A 6 5.11 -12.51 -23.28
C GLN A 6 5.19 -11.04 -22.91
N TRP A 7 5.09 -10.76 -21.60
CA TRP A 7 5.50 -9.51 -20.99
C TRP A 7 6.70 -9.74 -20.06
N GLY A 8 7.69 -8.89 -20.18
CA GLY A 8 8.93 -8.97 -19.42
C GLY A 8 10.06 -9.71 -20.15
N PRO A 9 11.25 -9.84 -19.52
CA PRO A 9 11.53 -9.42 -18.13
C PRO A 9 11.38 -7.91 -17.93
N GLY A 10 10.82 -7.52 -16.78
CA GLY A 10 10.60 -6.11 -16.46
C GLY A 10 10.17 -5.87 -15.02
N ILE A 11 10.13 -4.60 -14.62
CA ILE A 11 9.76 -4.16 -13.27
C ILE A 11 8.53 -3.24 -13.39
N ARG A 12 7.59 -3.39 -12.45
CA ARG A 12 6.47 -2.46 -12.25
C ARG A 12 6.71 -1.59 -11.02
N ASP A 13 6.19 -0.38 -11.02
CA ASP A 13 6.25 0.57 -9.89
C ASP A 13 5.00 0.50 -8.99
N HIS A 14 4.05 -0.35 -9.36
CA HIS A 14 2.76 -0.54 -8.70
C HIS A 14 2.41 -2.03 -8.54
N TYR A 15 1.41 -2.32 -7.72
CA TYR A 15 0.82 -3.65 -7.59
C TYR A 15 -0.06 -3.96 -8.80
N LEU A 16 -0.04 -5.23 -9.27
CA LEU A 16 -0.96 -5.73 -10.28
C LEU A 16 -1.54 -7.06 -9.82
N ILE A 17 -2.86 -7.15 -9.78
CA ILE A 17 -3.58 -8.41 -9.63
C ILE A 17 -4.00 -8.87 -11.02
N HIS A 18 -3.66 -10.10 -11.39
CA HIS A 18 -4.12 -10.77 -12.60
C HIS A 18 -4.95 -11.99 -12.22
N HIS A 19 -6.15 -12.10 -12.76
CA HIS A 19 -7.02 -13.27 -12.58
C HIS A 19 -7.26 -13.96 -13.94
N ILE A 20 -7.02 -15.26 -14.01
CA ILE A 20 -7.08 -16.01 -15.26
C ILE A 20 -8.53 -16.45 -15.52
N LEU A 21 -9.10 -15.94 -16.60
CA LEU A 21 -10.48 -16.17 -17.01
C LEU A 21 -10.63 -17.48 -17.78
N SER A 22 -9.65 -17.81 -18.64
CA SER A 22 -9.60 -19.03 -19.44
C SER A 22 -8.17 -19.36 -19.84
N GLY A 23 -7.89 -20.60 -20.23
CA GLY A 23 -6.61 -21.05 -20.75
C GLY A 23 -5.53 -21.17 -19.69
N LYS A 24 -4.26 -21.12 -20.13
CA LYS A 24 -3.08 -21.36 -19.33
C LYS A 24 -1.95 -20.39 -19.66
N GLY A 25 -1.03 -20.23 -18.70
CA GLY A 25 0.18 -19.47 -18.87
C GLY A 25 1.15 -19.65 -17.72
N TYR A 26 2.19 -18.84 -17.71
CA TYR A 26 3.30 -18.99 -16.80
C TYR A 26 3.69 -17.63 -16.22
N TYR A 27 3.95 -17.59 -14.91
CA TYR A 27 4.43 -16.43 -14.19
C TYR A 27 5.77 -16.74 -13.55
N SER A 28 6.79 -15.94 -13.88
CA SER A 28 8.15 -16.09 -13.38
C SER A 28 8.52 -14.91 -12.47
N VAL A 29 8.94 -15.22 -11.24
CA VAL A 29 9.39 -14.26 -10.24
C VAL A 29 10.38 -14.90 -9.28
N GLY A 30 11.45 -14.18 -8.91
CA GLY A 30 12.44 -14.65 -7.96
C GLY A 30 13.13 -15.97 -8.37
N GLY A 31 13.30 -16.22 -9.66
CA GLY A 31 13.90 -17.44 -10.21
C GLY A 31 12.96 -18.66 -10.21
N LYS A 32 11.70 -18.52 -9.80
CA LYS A 32 10.68 -19.58 -9.85
C LYS A 32 9.72 -19.32 -11.00
N VAL A 33 9.26 -20.40 -11.64
CA VAL A 33 8.23 -20.36 -12.68
C VAL A 33 6.99 -21.11 -12.17
N TYR A 34 5.86 -20.44 -12.19
CA TYR A 34 4.57 -20.96 -11.78
C TYR A 34 3.70 -21.20 -13.01
N ALA A 35 3.21 -22.43 -13.19
CA ALA A 35 2.19 -22.74 -14.19
C ALA A 35 0.83 -22.37 -13.62
N LEU A 36 0.05 -21.61 -14.37
CA LEU A 36 -1.23 -21.06 -13.95
C LEU A 36 -2.32 -21.40 -14.97
N SER A 37 -3.55 -21.52 -14.52
CA SER A 37 -4.71 -21.89 -15.30
C SER A 37 -5.96 -21.12 -14.89
N THR A 38 -7.04 -21.35 -15.59
CA THR A 38 -8.36 -20.76 -15.28
C THR A 38 -8.69 -20.83 -13.78
N GLY A 39 -9.05 -19.70 -13.19
CA GLY A 39 -9.39 -19.55 -11.78
C GLY A 39 -8.23 -19.22 -10.86
N ASP A 40 -6.99 -19.25 -11.36
CA ASP A 40 -5.82 -18.82 -10.62
C ASP A 40 -5.70 -17.29 -10.64
N THR A 41 -5.13 -16.74 -9.57
CA THR A 41 -4.84 -15.32 -9.44
C THR A 41 -3.37 -15.13 -9.05
N PHE A 42 -2.67 -14.21 -9.70
CA PHE A 42 -1.31 -13.85 -9.30
C PHE A 42 -1.17 -12.35 -9.03
N LEU A 43 -0.29 -12.04 -8.07
CA LEU A 43 0.04 -10.69 -7.64
C LEU A 43 1.46 -10.32 -8.06
N VAL A 44 1.59 -9.20 -8.75
CA VAL A 44 2.88 -8.56 -9.02
C VAL A 44 3.14 -7.53 -7.93
N TYR A 45 4.27 -7.65 -7.25
CA TYR A 45 4.74 -6.67 -6.28
C TYR A 45 5.56 -5.58 -6.94
N PRO A 46 5.45 -4.31 -6.49
CA PRO A 46 6.30 -3.22 -6.98
C PRO A 46 7.78 -3.53 -6.80
N GLN A 47 8.61 -2.98 -7.69
CA GLN A 47 10.08 -3.10 -7.65
C GLN A 47 10.58 -4.55 -7.70
N THR A 48 9.81 -5.45 -8.32
CA THR A 48 10.18 -6.86 -8.47
C THR A 48 10.29 -7.18 -9.95
N GLU A 49 11.41 -7.80 -10.37
CA GLU A 49 11.58 -8.27 -11.74
C GLU A 49 10.73 -9.51 -11.97
N ILE A 50 9.91 -9.46 -13.02
CA ILE A 50 8.97 -10.51 -13.38
C ILE A 50 8.94 -10.74 -14.89
N THR A 51 8.47 -11.93 -15.27
CA THR A 51 8.07 -12.28 -16.63
C THR A 51 6.79 -13.09 -16.55
N TYR A 52 5.86 -12.87 -17.47
CA TYR A 52 4.72 -13.78 -17.64
C TYR A 52 4.41 -13.99 -19.12
N TYR A 53 3.95 -15.20 -19.47
CA TYR A 53 3.68 -15.55 -20.87
C TYR A 53 2.57 -16.57 -20.98
N ALA A 54 1.85 -16.51 -22.13
CA ALA A 54 0.77 -17.41 -22.45
C ALA A 54 1.28 -18.79 -22.90
N ASP A 55 0.50 -19.84 -22.66
CA ASP A 55 0.78 -21.18 -23.18
C ASP A 55 0.67 -21.19 -24.72
N GLU A 56 1.46 -22.05 -25.36
CA GLU A 56 1.49 -22.16 -26.82
C GLU A 56 0.20 -22.73 -27.41
N LYS A 57 -0.45 -23.68 -26.71
CA LYS A 57 -1.59 -24.45 -27.22
C LYS A 57 -2.93 -24.01 -26.66
N ASP A 58 -2.90 -23.50 -25.42
CA ASP A 58 -4.07 -23.09 -24.67
C ASP A 58 -3.79 -21.73 -23.99
N PRO A 59 -3.56 -20.65 -24.79
CA PRO A 59 -3.17 -19.36 -24.28
C PRO A 59 -4.26 -18.75 -23.40
N TRP A 60 -3.85 -18.20 -22.27
CA TRP A 60 -4.76 -17.60 -21.30
C TRP A 60 -5.44 -16.31 -21.79
N GLU A 61 -6.62 -16.10 -21.25
CA GLU A 61 -7.27 -14.81 -21.14
C GLU A 61 -7.30 -14.41 -19.66
N TYR A 62 -7.00 -13.16 -19.32
CA TYR A 62 -7.01 -12.69 -17.95
C TYR A 62 -7.56 -11.27 -17.82
N ALA A 63 -8.18 -10.98 -16.68
CA ALA A 63 -8.49 -9.64 -16.25
C ALA A 63 -7.41 -9.18 -15.26
N TRP A 64 -7.09 -7.88 -15.27
CA TRP A 64 -6.11 -7.33 -14.37
C TRP A 64 -6.48 -5.94 -13.87
N VAL A 65 -5.97 -5.58 -12.70
CA VAL A 65 -6.05 -4.23 -12.14
C VAL A 65 -4.72 -3.82 -11.53
N GLY A 66 -4.27 -2.60 -11.88
CA GLY A 66 -3.09 -1.98 -11.29
C GLY A 66 -3.47 -0.94 -10.25
N PHE A 67 -2.76 -0.89 -9.13
CA PHE A 67 -3.03 0.07 -8.07
C PHE A 67 -1.80 0.41 -7.24
N ASN A 68 -1.84 1.60 -6.64
CA ASN A 68 -0.93 2.09 -5.63
C ASN A 68 -1.73 2.68 -4.47
N GLY A 69 -1.11 2.85 -3.33
CA GLY A 69 -1.72 3.55 -2.20
C GLY A 69 -1.01 3.27 -0.88
N SER A 70 -1.22 4.14 0.10
CA SER A 70 -0.66 3.98 1.45
C SER A 70 -1.15 2.69 2.13
N ASP A 71 -2.34 2.23 1.78
CA ASP A 71 -3.00 1.10 2.42
C ASP A 71 -2.76 -0.22 1.68
N ALA A 72 -2.24 -0.16 0.44
CA ALA A 72 -2.09 -1.33 -0.43
C ALA A 72 -1.31 -2.48 0.23
N ALA A 73 -0.15 -2.16 0.84
CA ALA A 73 0.66 -3.17 1.53
C ALA A 73 -0.07 -3.80 2.73
N ILE A 74 -0.81 -2.99 3.50
CA ILE A 74 -1.56 -3.44 4.69
C ILE A 74 -2.70 -4.37 4.27
N ILE A 75 -3.44 -3.98 3.22
CA ILE A 75 -4.56 -4.76 2.68
C ILE A 75 -4.05 -6.08 2.12
N LEU A 76 -3.01 -6.06 1.29
CA LEU A 76 -2.45 -7.27 0.67
C LEU A 76 -1.84 -8.22 1.71
N ASN A 77 -1.23 -7.70 2.76
CA ASN A 77 -0.76 -8.51 3.88
C ASN A 77 -1.90 -9.21 4.66
N ALA A 78 -3.15 -8.77 4.53
CA ALA A 78 -4.32 -9.42 5.10
C ALA A 78 -4.98 -10.44 4.14
N THR A 79 -4.32 -10.78 3.04
CA THR A 79 -4.75 -11.79 2.05
C THR A 79 -3.80 -13.00 2.08
N ASP A 80 -4.08 -14.01 1.29
CA ASP A 80 -3.18 -15.17 1.13
C ASP A 80 -1.96 -14.89 0.22
N PHE A 81 -1.87 -13.71 -0.38
CA PHE A 81 -0.68 -13.32 -1.15
C PHE A 81 0.50 -13.00 -0.24
N SER A 82 1.68 -13.48 -0.64
CA SER A 82 2.95 -13.09 -0.03
C SER A 82 4.04 -12.92 -1.11
N ARG A 83 5.17 -12.26 -0.77
CA ARG A 83 6.30 -12.18 -1.71
C ARG A 83 6.90 -13.54 -2.03
N GLU A 84 6.81 -14.50 -1.11
CA GLU A 84 7.31 -15.86 -1.28
C GLU A 84 6.34 -16.73 -2.08
N PHE A 85 5.04 -16.43 -1.98
CA PHE A 85 3.96 -17.13 -2.65
C PHE A 85 2.91 -16.13 -3.20
N PRO A 86 3.19 -15.50 -4.36
CA PRO A 86 2.35 -14.44 -4.90
C PRO A 86 1.16 -14.97 -5.70
N LEU A 87 0.55 -16.07 -5.26
CA LEU A 87 -0.47 -16.81 -6.00
C LEU A 87 -1.63 -17.23 -5.10
N ILE A 88 -2.83 -17.27 -5.67
CA ILE A 88 -4.00 -17.96 -5.12
C ILE A 88 -4.51 -18.91 -6.20
N HIS A 89 -4.44 -20.22 -5.93
CA HIS A 89 -4.87 -21.24 -6.87
C HIS A 89 -6.37 -21.54 -6.74
N GLN A 90 -7.04 -21.70 -7.87
CA GLN A 90 -8.39 -22.27 -8.06
C GLN A 90 -9.37 -22.02 -6.90
N THR A 91 -9.50 -20.76 -6.51
CA THR A 91 -10.39 -20.39 -5.41
C THR A 91 -11.87 -20.59 -5.81
N PRO A 92 -12.74 -21.05 -4.87
CA PRO A 92 -14.19 -21.02 -5.06
C PRO A 92 -14.75 -19.64 -5.40
N LEU A 93 -13.96 -18.59 -5.21
CA LEU A 93 -14.30 -17.20 -5.45
C LEU A 93 -14.01 -16.73 -6.88
N SER A 94 -13.49 -17.60 -7.74
CA SER A 94 -13.03 -17.23 -9.10
C SER A 94 -14.08 -16.42 -9.87
N GLU A 95 -15.34 -16.83 -9.85
CA GLU A 95 -16.42 -16.07 -10.52
C GLU A 95 -16.66 -14.71 -9.86
N SER A 96 -16.65 -14.63 -8.55
CA SER A 96 -16.80 -13.34 -7.85
C SER A 96 -15.62 -12.41 -8.11
N ILE A 97 -14.40 -12.92 -8.18
CA ILE A 97 -13.20 -12.13 -8.53
C ILE A 97 -13.34 -11.60 -9.96
N ARG A 98 -13.74 -12.45 -10.90
CA ARG A 98 -14.01 -12.06 -12.28
C ARG A 98 -15.03 -10.93 -12.36
N GLU A 99 -16.19 -11.09 -11.73
CA GLU A 99 -17.25 -10.07 -11.71
C GLU A 99 -16.75 -8.73 -11.16
N HIS A 100 -16.00 -8.75 -10.06
CA HIS A 100 -15.44 -7.54 -9.46
C HIS A 100 -14.41 -6.85 -10.36
N LEU A 101 -13.49 -7.60 -10.98
CA LEU A 101 -12.50 -7.05 -11.90
C LEU A 101 -13.14 -6.47 -13.17
N LEU A 102 -14.11 -7.18 -13.76
CA LEU A 102 -14.88 -6.67 -14.90
C LEU A 102 -15.68 -5.42 -14.51
N GLY A 103 -16.26 -5.39 -13.30
CA GLY A 103 -16.95 -4.23 -12.79
C GLY A 103 -16.06 -2.99 -12.65
N ILE A 104 -14.77 -3.15 -12.31
CA ILE A 104 -13.79 -2.05 -12.33
C ILE A 104 -13.62 -1.54 -13.78
N TYR A 105 -13.49 -2.45 -14.74
CA TYR A 105 -13.34 -2.09 -16.15
C TYR A 105 -14.58 -1.37 -16.69
N GLU A 106 -15.78 -1.81 -16.34
CA GLU A 106 -17.04 -1.17 -16.72
C GLU A 106 -17.20 0.25 -16.17
N ALA A 107 -16.62 0.52 -15.00
CA ALA A 107 -16.58 1.85 -14.38
C ALA A 107 -15.46 2.73 -14.95
N CYS A 108 -14.68 2.23 -15.92
CA CYS A 108 -13.54 2.96 -16.49
C CYS A 108 -14.04 4.16 -17.31
N GLY A 109 -13.57 5.34 -16.93
CA GLY A 109 -13.87 6.61 -17.61
C GLY A 109 -12.79 7.64 -17.35
N ASN A 110 -13.04 8.88 -17.81
CA ASN A 110 -12.04 9.95 -17.79
C ASN A 110 -12.37 11.06 -16.77
N ASP A 111 -13.46 10.97 -16.04
CA ASP A 111 -13.83 11.96 -15.07
C ASP A 111 -13.48 11.55 -13.63
N PHE A 112 -13.66 12.50 -12.71
CA PHE A 112 -13.37 12.27 -11.31
C PHE A 112 -14.35 11.26 -10.67
N MET A 113 -15.60 11.23 -11.13
CA MET A 113 -16.61 10.29 -10.62
C MET A 113 -16.24 8.86 -11.00
N ASP A 114 -15.82 8.62 -12.24
CA ASP A 114 -15.34 7.32 -12.71
C ASP A 114 -14.15 6.83 -11.85
N SER A 115 -13.20 7.72 -11.58
CA SER A 115 -12.05 7.42 -10.72
C SER A 115 -12.45 7.02 -9.29
N VAL A 116 -13.45 7.67 -8.71
CA VAL A 116 -14.00 7.34 -7.38
C VAL A 116 -14.71 5.98 -7.43
N GLU A 117 -15.51 5.72 -8.46
CA GLU A 117 -16.22 4.46 -8.63
C GLU A 117 -15.25 3.28 -8.81
N MET A 118 -14.26 3.42 -9.71
CA MET A 118 -13.19 2.42 -9.89
C MET A 118 -12.46 2.11 -8.58
N THR A 119 -12.12 3.15 -7.80
CA THR A 119 -11.46 2.99 -6.50
C THR A 119 -12.34 2.24 -5.51
N GLY A 120 -13.63 2.58 -5.44
CA GLY A 120 -14.59 1.88 -4.58
C GLY A 120 -14.71 0.39 -4.93
N ARG A 121 -14.79 0.06 -6.22
CA ARG A 121 -14.85 -1.33 -6.73
C ARG A 121 -13.53 -2.07 -6.48
N LEU A 122 -12.37 -1.40 -6.59
CA LEU A 122 -11.07 -1.97 -6.21
C LEU A 122 -11.03 -2.36 -4.73
N TYR A 123 -11.49 -1.50 -3.82
CA TYR A 123 -11.56 -1.83 -2.40
C TYR A 123 -12.50 -3.01 -2.11
N GLN A 124 -13.63 -3.13 -2.82
CA GLN A 124 -14.51 -4.30 -2.73
C GLN A 124 -13.81 -5.58 -3.18
N THR A 125 -13.05 -5.53 -4.28
CA THR A 125 -12.25 -6.66 -4.78
C THR A 125 -11.20 -7.08 -3.75
N LEU A 126 -10.47 -6.13 -3.18
CA LEU A 126 -9.46 -6.40 -2.15
C LEU A 126 -10.09 -6.97 -0.87
N ALA A 127 -11.25 -6.46 -0.46
CA ALA A 127 -12.00 -6.98 0.69
C ALA A 127 -12.47 -8.43 0.48
N LEU A 128 -12.77 -8.83 -0.77
CA LEU A 128 -13.10 -10.21 -1.10
C LEU A 128 -11.92 -11.15 -0.81
N PHE A 129 -10.70 -10.79 -1.23
CA PHE A 129 -9.49 -11.56 -0.92
C PHE A 129 -9.21 -11.62 0.59
N MET A 130 -9.37 -10.51 1.30
CA MET A 130 -9.17 -10.46 2.76
C MET A 130 -10.17 -11.34 3.50
N LYS A 131 -11.44 -11.31 3.13
CA LYS A 131 -12.53 -12.06 3.79
C LYS A 131 -12.31 -13.57 3.70
N HIS A 132 -11.67 -14.04 2.66
CA HIS A 132 -11.48 -15.46 2.36
C HIS A 132 -10.04 -15.93 2.54
N ALA A 133 -9.17 -15.12 3.16
CA ALA A 133 -7.83 -15.51 3.49
C ALA A 133 -7.82 -16.67 4.50
N SER A 134 -6.97 -17.67 4.24
CA SER A 134 -6.89 -18.93 5.01
C SER A 134 -6.42 -18.72 6.46
N ASN A 135 -5.62 -17.67 6.71
CA ASN A 135 -5.05 -17.33 8.02
C ASN A 135 -5.74 -16.14 8.71
N ASN A 136 -7.05 -16.03 8.54
CA ASN A 136 -7.82 -14.84 8.91
C ASN A 136 -7.77 -14.48 10.41
N GLU A 137 -7.57 -15.43 11.34
CA GLU A 137 -7.61 -15.15 12.78
C GLU A 137 -6.33 -14.53 13.34
N GLN A 138 -5.16 -14.98 12.94
CA GLN A 138 -3.89 -14.50 13.50
C GLN A 138 -3.37 -13.24 12.78
N TYR A 139 -3.62 -13.14 11.49
CA TYR A 139 -3.31 -11.95 10.67
C TYR A 139 -4.28 -10.80 10.96
N ASN A 140 -5.57 -11.08 11.17
CA ASN A 140 -6.57 -10.09 11.54
C ASN A 140 -6.20 -9.34 12.84
N SER A 141 -5.59 -10.01 13.82
CA SER A 141 -5.23 -9.33 15.06
C SER A 141 -4.08 -8.33 14.86
N SER A 142 -2.95 -8.74 14.27
CA SER A 142 -1.79 -7.86 14.09
C SER A 142 -2.03 -6.75 13.07
N SER A 143 -2.69 -7.05 11.95
CA SER A 143 -3.08 -6.06 10.94
C SER A 143 -4.10 -5.06 11.50
N ASN A 144 -5.08 -5.53 12.27
CA ASN A 144 -6.06 -4.69 12.95
C ASN A 144 -5.40 -3.75 13.99
N TYR A 145 -4.40 -4.24 14.75
CA TYR A 145 -3.65 -3.40 15.69
C TYR A 145 -2.87 -2.31 14.97
N VAL A 146 -2.22 -2.61 13.84
CA VAL A 146 -1.50 -1.63 13.04
C VAL A 146 -2.46 -0.61 12.42
N GLN A 147 -3.60 -1.05 11.85
CA GLN A 147 -4.61 -0.15 11.28
C GLN A 147 -5.20 0.79 12.34
N LYS A 148 -5.58 0.26 13.51
CA LYS A 148 -6.06 1.08 14.63
C LYS A 148 -4.98 2.06 15.09
N GLY A 149 -3.72 1.62 15.16
CA GLY A 149 -2.59 2.48 15.51
C GLY A 149 -2.38 3.61 14.50
N ILE A 150 -2.46 3.32 13.21
CA ILE A 150 -2.39 4.31 12.13
C ILE A 150 -3.56 5.30 12.20
N ALA A 151 -4.78 4.80 12.40
CA ALA A 151 -5.97 5.65 12.53
C ALA A 151 -5.84 6.60 13.74
N TYR A 152 -5.37 6.08 14.88
CA TYR A 152 -5.09 6.91 16.06
C TYR A 152 -4.03 7.97 15.80
N ILE A 153 -2.92 7.61 15.16
CA ILE A 153 -1.85 8.54 14.78
C ILE A 153 -2.41 9.62 13.84
N SER A 154 -3.13 9.24 12.81
CA SER A 154 -3.71 10.16 11.83
C SER A 154 -4.68 11.19 12.48
N ALA A 155 -5.46 10.76 13.46
CA ALA A 155 -6.39 11.62 14.17
C ALA A 155 -5.72 12.51 15.25
N ASN A 156 -4.56 12.08 15.80
CA ASN A 156 -3.99 12.68 17.00
C ASN A 156 -2.53 13.18 16.83
N TYR A 157 -1.93 13.10 15.64
CA TYR A 157 -0.51 13.43 15.42
C TYR A 157 -0.12 14.85 15.84
N SER A 158 -1.06 15.81 15.81
CA SER A 158 -0.85 17.20 16.20
C SER A 158 -0.78 17.41 17.72
N TYR A 159 -1.20 16.42 18.50
CA TYR A 159 -1.10 16.43 19.96
C TYR A 159 0.19 15.74 20.43
N PRO A 160 0.64 15.98 21.69
CA PRO A 160 1.85 15.35 22.23
C PRO A 160 1.61 13.87 22.61
N ILE A 161 1.24 13.04 21.62
CA ILE A 161 1.05 11.60 21.81
C ILE A 161 2.39 10.84 21.82
N HIS A 162 2.42 9.78 22.61
CA HIS A 162 3.51 8.83 22.72
C HIS A 162 3.11 7.44 22.23
N VAL A 163 4.07 6.52 22.09
CA VAL A 163 3.80 5.13 21.67
C VAL A 163 2.90 4.40 22.65
N GLU A 164 2.98 4.76 23.92
CA GLU A 164 2.13 4.26 25.00
C GLU A 164 0.66 4.55 24.75
N ASP A 165 0.33 5.79 24.37
CA ASP A 165 -1.06 6.22 24.06
C ASP A 165 -1.64 5.43 22.89
N ILE A 166 -0.79 5.15 21.88
CA ILE A 166 -1.17 4.33 20.73
C ILE A 166 -1.45 2.89 21.18
N ALA A 167 -0.58 2.32 22.01
CA ALA A 167 -0.70 0.95 22.49
C ALA A 167 -1.95 0.77 23.36
N ASP A 168 -2.23 1.73 24.25
CA ASP A 168 -3.40 1.75 25.11
C ASP A 168 -4.70 1.86 24.30
N TYR A 169 -4.74 2.75 23.29
CA TYR A 169 -5.89 2.87 22.39
C TYR A 169 -6.16 1.58 21.61
N VAL A 170 -5.11 0.94 21.14
CA VAL A 170 -5.20 -0.32 20.38
C VAL A 170 -5.58 -1.50 21.29
N GLY A 171 -5.32 -1.41 22.60
CA GLY A 171 -5.57 -2.46 23.58
C GLY A 171 -4.50 -3.55 23.63
N VAL A 172 -3.24 -3.18 23.37
CA VAL A 172 -2.10 -4.12 23.38
C VAL A 172 -0.90 -3.56 24.16
N SER A 173 0.03 -4.44 24.55
CA SER A 173 1.28 -3.98 25.13
C SER A 173 2.13 -3.23 24.08
N ARG A 174 2.94 -2.28 24.53
CA ARG A 174 3.91 -1.55 23.71
C ARG A 174 4.83 -2.46 22.88
N SER A 175 5.28 -3.57 23.47
CA SER A 175 6.13 -4.54 22.79
C SER A 175 5.38 -5.30 21.69
N HIS A 176 4.08 -5.56 21.88
CA HIS A 176 3.24 -6.19 20.88
C HIS A 176 2.97 -5.23 19.72
N LEU A 177 2.60 -3.98 20.01
CA LEU A 177 2.43 -2.94 18.99
C LEU A 177 3.70 -2.76 18.15
N TYR A 178 4.88 -2.69 18.80
CA TYR A 178 6.17 -2.60 18.12
C TYR A 178 6.37 -3.74 17.12
N ARG A 179 6.21 -4.99 17.57
CA ARG A 179 6.37 -6.18 16.70
C ARG A 179 5.38 -6.17 15.54
N SER A 180 4.12 -5.80 15.78
CA SER A 180 3.11 -5.71 14.72
C SER A 180 3.48 -4.67 13.66
N PHE A 181 3.95 -3.49 14.06
CA PHE A 181 4.39 -2.43 13.15
C PHE A 181 5.65 -2.85 12.36
N GLU A 182 6.65 -3.45 13.01
CA GLU A 182 7.85 -3.97 12.32
C GLU A 182 7.51 -5.07 11.31
N THR A 183 6.65 -6.01 11.68
CA THR A 183 6.25 -7.11 10.80
C THR A 183 5.48 -6.63 9.57
N ILE A 184 4.56 -5.67 9.74
CA ILE A 184 3.65 -5.24 8.67
C ILE A 184 4.19 -4.08 7.86
N LEU A 185 4.84 -3.10 8.52
CA LEU A 185 5.30 -1.86 7.90
C LEU A 185 6.82 -1.74 7.78
N GLY A 186 7.59 -2.68 8.34
CA GLY A 186 9.05 -2.63 8.38
C GLY A 186 9.61 -1.47 9.20
N GLN A 187 8.82 -0.90 10.10
CA GLN A 187 9.23 0.24 10.91
C GLN A 187 8.48 0.31 12.24
N SER A 188 9.10 0.95 13.24
CA SER A 188 8.49 1.11 14.56
C SER A 188 7.32 2.12 14.56
N PRO A 189 6.36 2.02 15.52
CA PRO A 189 5.29 3.01 15.70
C PRO A 189 5.80 4.44 15.87
N LYS A 190 6.92 4.61 16.60
CA LYS A 190 7.57 5.91 16.78
C LYS A 190 8.08 6.50 15.47
N ASN A 191 8.72 5.68 14.63
CA ASN A 191 9.21 6.11 13.32
C ASN A 191 8.05 6.48 12.42
N TYR A 192 6.99 5.69 12.40
CA TYR A 192 5.79 5.98 11.64
C TYR A 192 5.15 7.33 12.04
N LEU A 193 4.94 7.56 13.34
CA LEU A 193 4.44 8.85 13.86
C LEU A 193 5.34 10.02 13.46
N THR A 194 6.66 9.84 13.58
CA THR A 194 7.62 10.87 13.19
C THR A 194 7.54 11.21 11.71
N GLN A 195 7.53 10.20 10.84
CA GLN A 195 7.41 10.39 9.40
C GLN A 195 6.07 11.03 9.01
N PHE A 196 4.97 10.61 9.66
CA PHE A 196 3.66 11.20 9.45
C PHE A 196 3.65 12.69 9.80
N ARG A 197 4.16 13.07 10.98
CA ARG A 197 4.32 14.48 11.40
C ARG A 197 5.15 15.29 10.41
N LEU A 198 6.25 14.73 9.92
CA LEU A 198 7.12 15.43 8.95
C LEU A 198 6.45 15.57 7.58
N LYS A 199 5.62 14.61 7.14
CA LYS A 199 4.82 14.74 5.92
C LYS A 199 3.85 15.91 6.03
N GLN A 200 3.16 16.04 7.17
CA GLN A 200 2.26 17.17 7.43
C GLN A 200 3.03 18.49 7.55
N ALA A 201 4.23 18.47 8.16
CA ALA A 201 5.09 19.66 8.25
C ALA A 201 5.52 20.15 6.85
N CYS A 202 5.91 19.25 5.94
CA CYS A 202 6.22 19.62 4.55
C CYS A 202 5.04 20.35 3.91
N TYR A 203 3.83 19.79 4.02
CA TYR A 203 2.64 20.45 3.49
C TYR A 203 2.43 21.85 4.06
N LEU A 204 2.57 22.03 5.38
CA LEU A 204 2.45 23.36 6.00
C LEU A 204 3.58 24.32 5.59
N LEU A 205 4.79 23.82 5.38
CA LEU A 205 5.92 24.63 4.92
C LEU A 205 5.71 25.14 3.48
N GLU A 206 5.06 24.38 2.63
CA GLU A 206 4.76 24.67 1.23
C GLU A 206 3.54 25.62 1.07
N HIS A 207 2.51 25.43 1.93
CA HIS A 207 1.20 26.05 1.72
C HIS A 207 0.82 27.09 2.80
N SER A 208 1.74 27.47 3.69
CA SER A 208 1.46 28.47 4.72
C SER A 208 2.64 29.38 5.00
N SER A 209 2.34 30.56 5.55
CA SER A 209 3.34 31.54 6.04
C SER A 209 3.69 31.34 7.53
N LEU A 210 3.26 30.24 8.15
CA LEU A 210 3.52 29.95 9.57
C LEU A 210 5.03 29.97 9.88
N SER A 211 5.43 30.47 11.04
CA SER A 211 6.81 30.37 11.49
C SER A 211 7.22 28.90 11.64
N ILE A 212 8.51 28.60 11.54
CA ILE A 212 9.03 27.22 11.71
C ILE A 212 8.61 26.63 13.07
N THR A 213 8.60 27.45 14.12
CA THR A 213 8.13 27.05 15.45
C THR A 213 6.63 26.75 15.46
N ALA A 214 5.83 27.58 14.78
CA ALA A 214 4.39 27.33 14.66
C ALA A 214 4.10 26.04 13.86
N VAL A 215 4.83 25.78 12.78
CA VAL A 215 4.73 24.51 12.05
C VAL A 215 5.08 23.33 12.97
N ALA A 216 6.18 23.39 13.70
CA ALA A 216 6.59 22.35 14.66
C ALA A 216 5.47 22.02 15.66
N ASN A 217 4.90 23.06 16.29
CA ASN A 217 3.80 22.89 17.24
C ASN A 217 2.53 22.33 16.58
N SER A 218 2.19 22.79 15.37
CA SER A 218 1.02 22.32 14.63
C SER A 218 1.06 20.84 14.27
N VAL A 219 2.27 20.27 14.15
CA VAL A 219 2.45 18.84 13.85
C VAL A 219 2.86 18.01 15.07
N GLY A 220 2.70 18.54 16.28
CA GLY A 220 2.88 17.80 17.55
C GLY A 220 4.32 17.65 18.02
N PHE A 221 5.23 18.54 17.63
CA PHE A 221 6.55 18.65 18.24
C PHE A 221 6.54 19.72 19.35
N ASP A 222 6.86 19.33 20.58
CA ASP A 222 6.91 20.24 21.73
C ASP A 222 8.09 21.22 21.67
N ASN A 223 9.11 20.91 20.86
CA ASN A 223 10.35 21.68 20.79
C ASN A 223 10.78 21.89 19.32
N GLY A 224 10.81 23.16 18.88
CA GLY A 224 11.19 23.54 17.52
C GLY A 224 12.64 23.17 17.14
N LEU A 225 13.57 23.10 18.13
CA LEU A 225 14.93 22.64 17.88
C LEU A 225 14.97 21.13 17.61
N HIS A 226 14.20 20.35 18.39
CA HIS A 226 14.05 18.92 18.16
C HIS A 226 13.39 18.65 16.79
N PHE A 227 12.35 19.39 16.44
CA PHE A 227 11.73 19.35 15.11
C PHE A 227 12.75 19.61 14.01
N SER A 228 13.51 20.72 14.08
CA SER A 228 14.46 21.10 13.04
C SER A 228 15.57 20.08 12.85
N LYS A 229 16.10 19.49 13.94
CA LYS A 229 17.08 18.40 13.89
C LYS A 229 16.51 17.14 13.25
N THR A 230 15.30 16.76 13.63
CA THR A 230 14.62 15.56 13.11
C THR A 230 14.28 15.73 11.62
N PHE A 231 13.78 16.90 11.24
CA PHE A 231 13.48 17.26 9.86
C PHE A 231 14.74 17.18 8.99
N HIS A 232 15.83 17.84 9.41
CA HIS A 232 17.10 17.83 8.69
C HIS A 232 17.66 16.40 8.55
N LYS A 233 17.59 15.59 9.63
CA LYS A 233 18.05 14.20 9.59
C LYS A 233 17.32 13.36 8.54
N LEU A 234 16.01 13.56 8.35
CA LEU A 234 15.17 12.73 7.47
C LEU A 234 14.99 13.32 6.08
N LYS A 235 15.12 14.65 5.90
CA LYS A 235 14.95 15.34 4.62
C LYS A 235 16.26 15.82 4.00
N GLY A 236 17.37 15.79 4.74
CA GLY A 236 18.68 16.24 4.27
C GLY A 236 18.89 17.75 4.29
N ILE A 237 17.84 18.55 4.45
CA ILE A 237 17.88 20.03 4.49
C ILE A 237 17.09 20.56 5.67
N SER A 238 17.33 21.84 6.06
CA SER A 238 16.58 22.45 7.14
C SER A 238 15.12 22.76 6.73
N PRO A 239 14.18 22.88 7.71
CA PRO A 239 12.80 23.29 7.40
C PRO A 239 12.72 24.64 6.68
N ARG A 240 13.64 25.57 6.98
CA ARG A 240 13.71 26.89 6.34
C ARG A 240 14.14 26.76 4.88
N ASP A 241 15.19 25.98 4.61
CA ASP A 241 15.69 25.78 3.25
C ASP A 241 14.69 25.02 2.39
N TYR A 242 13.99 24.05 3.00
CA TYR A 242 12.90 23.32 2.36
C TYR A 242 11.80 24.27 1.88
N ARG A 243 11.35 25.20 2.74
CA ARG A 243 10.37 26.22 2.38
C ARG A 243 10.86 27.12 1.23
N LEU A 244 12.11 27.58 1.28
CA LEU A 244 12.65 28.43 0.23
C LEU A 244 12.73 27.70 -1.12
N ALA A 245 13.11 26.44 -1.11
CA ALA A 245 13.16 25.61 -2.32
C ALA A 245 11.76 25.38 -2.91
N SER A 246 10.73 25.16 -2.07
CA SER A 246 9.35 24.94 -2.56
C SER A 246 8.75 26.22 -3.17
N LEU A 247 9.08 27.39 -2.63
CA LEU A 247 8.60 28.67 -3.19
C LEU A 247 9.20 28.96 -4.56
N ASN A 248 10.47 28.59 -4.78
CA ASN A 248 11.14 28.79 -6.08
C ASN A 248 10.59 27.87 -7.18
N ASN A 249 10.14 26.66 -6.82
CA ASN A 249 9.54 25.71 -7.77
C ASN A 249 8.10 26.03 -8.18
N ASN A 250 7.41 26.93 -7.46
CA ASN A 250 6.04 27.36 -7.78
C ASN A 250 5.98 28.67 -8.59
N THR A 251 7.13 29.20 -9.01
CA THR A 251 7.24 30.48 -9.76
C THR A 251 7.59 30.27 -11.24
N ASP A 252 7.77 29.04 -11.69
CA ASP A 252 7.94 28.61 -13.09
C ASP A 252 6.64 27.91 -13.58
#